data_97eb8dc04beb984516400a507668f9bb
#
_entry.id   97eb8dc04beb984516400a507668f9bb
#
_cell.length_a   1.000
_cell.length_b   1.000
_cell.length_c   1.000
_cell.angle_alpha   90.00
_cell.angle_beta   90.00
_cell.angle_gamma   90.00
#
_symmetry.space_group_name_H-M   'P 1'
#
loop_
_entity.id
_entity.type
_entity.pdbx_description
1 polymer ?
#
loop_
_entity_poly.entity_id
_entity_poly.type
_entity_poly.pdbx_seq_one_letter_code
_entity_poly.pdbx_strand_id
1 'polypeptide(L)'
;MNIMRVSNYNFMRRSVVGTLSAAVLLLFGGAFFSRCASVGTPEGGPKDTLPPVVLGMMPYNYTESLTTKRIAVEFDEYIQLKDQQKELYTSPAMKKNPTLLMRGKTLLIDIKDDSLLPNTT
;
A
#
# COMPACT_ATOMS: atom_id res chain seq x y z
N MET A 1 81.08 15.66 -0.91
CA MET A 1 80.22 15.11 0.20
C MET A 1 78.89 15.84 0.23
N ASN A 2 78.06 15.69 -0.81
CA ASN A 2 76.78 16.45 -0.96
C ASN A 2 75.60 15.66 -1.61
N ILE A 3 75.74 14.35 -1.80
CA ILE A 3 74.72 13.55 -2.51
C ILE A 3 73.62 13.04 -1.59
N MET A 4 73.89 12.86 -0.31
CA MET A 4 72.91 12.36 0.68
C MET A 4 71.81 13.38 1.10
N ARG A 5 72.04 14.66 0.96
CA ARG A 5 71.11 15.72 1.35
C ARG A 5 69.96 15.92 0.36
N VAL A 6 70.18 15.63 -0.89
CA VAL A 6 69.19 15.80 -1.98
C VAL A 6 68.14 14.66 -1.95
N SER A 7 68.56 13.46 -1.59
CA SER A 7 67.69 12.30 -1.53
C SER A 7 66.55 12.41 -0.50
N ASN A 8 66.88 12.92 0.68
CA ASN A 8 65.90 13.10 1.78
C ASN A 8 64.88 14.22 1.49
N TYR A 9 65.25 15.24 0.74
CA TYR A 9 64.37 16.33 0.38
C TYR A 9 63.28 15.87 -0.60
N ASN A 10 63.63 15.05 -1.57
CA ASN A 10 62.68 14.52 -2.56
C ASN A 10 61.72 13.48 -1.94
N PHE A 11 62.18 12.73 -0.92
CA PHE A 11 61.35 11.78 -0.18
C PHE A 11 60.33 12.50 0.68
N MET A 12 60.72 13.51 1.45
CA MET A 12 59.79 14.32 2.27
C MET A 12 58.79 15.07 1.39
N ARG A 13 59.20 15.64 0.29
CA ARG A 13 58.32 16.37 -0.64
C ARG A 13 57.25 15.46 -1.24
N ARG A 14 57.60 14.23 -1.62
CA ARG A 14 56.66 13.23 -2.14
C ARG A 14 55.66 12.78 -1.07
N SER A 15 56.08 12.60 0.14
CA SER A 15 55.25 12.24 1.28
C SER A 15 54.21 13.35 1.61
N VAL A 16 54.67 14.59 1.69
CA VAL A 16 53.80 15.74 2.00
C VAL A 16 52.77 16.00 0.89
N VAL A 17 53.18 15.88 -0.35
CA VAL A 17 52.25 16.04 -1.52
C VAL A 17 51.21 14.92 -1.53
N GLY A 18 51.62 13.69 -1.22
CA GLY A 18 50.68 12.54 -1.13
C GLY A 18 49.65 12.69 -0.03
N THR A 19 50.07 13.15 1.17
CA THR A 19 49.14 13.37 2.28
C THR A 19 48.20 14.54 2.03
N LEU A 20 48.66 15.63 1.46
CA LEU A 20 47.81 16.75 1.03
C LEU A 20 46.75 16.34 0.00
N SER A 21 47.17 15.57 -1.00
CA SER A 21 46.24 15.05 -2.05
C SER A 21 45.18 14.15 -1.44
N ALA A 22 45.53 13.25 -0.52
CA ALA A 22 44.58 12.37 0.15
C ALA A 22 43.60 13.16 1.04
N ALA A 23 44.06 14.19 1.73
CA ALA A 23 43.20 15.06 2.55
C ALA A 23 42.18 15.85 1.70
N VAL A 24 42.59 16.37 0.53
CA VAL A 24 41.71 17.07 -0.40
C VAL A 24 40.66 16.13 -0.97
N LEU A 25 41.03 14.90 -1.33
CA LEU A 25 40.10 13.88 -1.84
C LEU A 25 39.06 13.49 -0.79
N LEU A 26 39.46 13.37 0.48
CA LEU A 26 38.53 13.07 1.59
C LEU A 26 37.55 14.22 1.86
N LEU A 27 38.01 15.47 1.79
CA LEU A 27 37.16 16.65 1.97
C LEU A 27 36.15 16.81 0.82
N PHE A 28 36.57 16.63 -0.41
CA PHE A 28 35.66 16.69 -1.56
C PHE A 28 34.73 15.47 -1.64
N GLY A 29 35.22 14.26 -1.33
CA GLY A 29 34.39 13.05 -1.30
C GLY A 29 33.27 13.11 -0.29
N GLY A 30 33.52 13.66 0.91
CA GLY A 30 32.51 13.82 1.96
C GLY A 30 31.37 14.77 1.60
N ALA A 31 31.61 15.79 0.78
CA ALA A 31 30.61 16.77 0.40
C ALA A 31 29.54 16.20 -0.57
N PHE A 32 29.85 15.15 -1.30
CA PHE A 32 28.89 14.53 -2.23
C PHE A 32 27.89 13.58 -1.55
N PHE A 33 28.15 13.12 -0.34
CA PHE A 33 27.25 12.21 0.39
C PHE A 33 26.20 12.90 1.25
N SER A 34 26.24 14.23 1.36
CA SER A 34 25.28 15.01 2.16
C SER A 34 23.98 15.31 1.41
N ARG A 35 23.55 14.50 0.49
CA ARG A 35 22.22 14.60 -0.09
C ARG A 35 21.21 13.93 0.83
N CYS A 36 20.75 14.65 1.85
CA CYS A 36 19.52 14.29 2.54
C CYS A 36 18.38 14.34 1.52
N ALA A 37 17.92 13.18 1.08
CA ALA A 37 16.66 13.07 0.37
C ALA A 37 15.56 13.49 1.36
N SER A 38 15.00 14.68 1.20
CA SER A 38 13.77 15.08 1.88
C SER A 38 12.66 14.18 1.36
N VAL A 39 12.23 13.23 2.17
CA VAL A 39 11.03 12.44 1.88
C VAL A 39 9.85 13.38 2.13
N GLY A 40 9.45 14.13 1.10
CA GLY A 40 8.17 14.83 1.12
C GLY A 40 7.07 13.79 1.25
N THR A 41 6.28 13.87 2.31
CA THR A 41 5.04 13.09 2.40
C THR A 41 4.17 13.49 1.20
N PRO A 42 3.75 12.56 0.33
CA PRO A 42 2.87 12.93 -0.77
C PRO A 42 1.57 13.46 -0.15
N GLU A 43 1.33 14.75 -0.33
CA GLU A 43 0.04 15.33 -0.03
C GLU A 43 -0.94 14.77 -1.05
N GLY A 44 -1.88 13.96 -0.57
CA GLY A 44 -2.97 13.44 -1.41
C GLY A 44 -3.76 14.58 -2.02
N GLY A 45 -4.41 14.33 -3.15
CA GLY A 45 -5.37 15.27 -3.75
C GLY A 45 -6.51 15.63 -2.80
N PRO A 46 -7.46 16.47 -3.21
CA PRO A 46 -8.64 16.79 -2.43
C PRO A 46 -9.31 15.51 -1.93
N LYS A 47 -9.73 15.50 -0.66
CA LYS A 47 -10.41 14.34 -0.08
C LYS A 47 -11.68 14.06 -0.88
N ASP A 48 -11.80 12.86 -1.41
CA ASP A 48 -13.05 12.40 -2.02
C ASP A 48 -14.13 12.29 -0.93
N THR A 49 -15.24 12.96 -1.15
CA THR A 49 -16.40 13.02 -0.25
C THR A 49 -17.65 12.40 -0.88
N LEU A 50 -17.55 11.93 -2.13
CA LEU A 50 -18.65 11.27 -2.79
C LEU A 50 -18.84 9.87 -2.23
N PRO A 51 -20.09 9.45 -1.95
CA PRO A 51 -20.35 8.08 -1.52
C PRO A 51 -20.23 7.11 -2.70
N PRO A 52 -19.80 5.85 -2.47
CA PRO A 52 -19.75 4.83 -3.50
C PRO A 52 -21.12 4.55 -4.11
N VAL A 53 -21.16 4.34 -5.42
CA VAL A 53 -22.38 4.06 -6.17
C VAL A 53 -22.39 2.59 -6.59
N VAL A 54 -23.53 1.92 -6.39
CA VAL A 54 -23.74 0.56 -6.86
C VAL A 54 -23.98 0.58 -8.37
N LEU A 55 -23.09 -0.07 -9.12
CA LEU A 55 -23.20 -0.22 -10.59
C LEU A 55 -24.08 -1.41 -10.99
N GLY A 56 -24.05 -2.48 -10.19
CA GLY A 56 -24.83 -3.67 -10.48
C GLY A 56 -24.82 -4.66 -9.32
N MET A 57 -25.73 -5.63 -9.41
CA MET A 57 -25.76 -6.75 -8.47
C MET A 57 -26.23 -8.03 -9.14
N MET A 58 -25.74 -9.15 -8.63
CA MET A 58 -26.12 -10.47 -9.10
C MET A 58 -26.37 -11.37 -7.87
N PRO A 59 -27.55 -11.98 -7.69
CA PRO A 59 -28.79 -11.78 -8.48
C PRO A 59 -29.29 -10.35 -8.48
N TYR A 60 -30.12 -10.01 -9.44
CA TYR A 60 -30.71 -8.67 -9.52
C TYR A 60 -31.57 -8.38 -8.29
N ASN A 61 -31.70 -7.10 -7.98
CA ASN A 61 -32.56 -6.65 -6.90
C ASN A 61 -34.00 -7.14 -7.12
N TYR A 62 -34.68 -7.53 -6.06
CA TYR A 62 -36.03 -8.16 -6.08
C TYR A 62 -36.11 -9.50 -6.80
N THR A 63 -34.98 -10.22 -6.94
CA THR A 63 -35.04 -11.60 -7.48
C THR A 63 -35.79 -12.49 -6.52
N GLU A 64 -36.88 -13.07 -6.98
CA GLU A 64 -37.63 -14.11 -6.27
C GLU A 64 -36.95 -15.48 -6.46
N SER A 65 -37.15 -16.41 -5.53
CA SER A 65 -36.60 -17.76 -5.59
C SER A 65 -35.08 -17.82 -5.75
N LEU A 66 -34.37 -17.23 -4.78
CA LEU A 66 -32.92 -17.21 -4.77
C LEU A 66 -32.32 -18.63 -4.74
N THR A 67 -31.77 -19.09 -5.85
CA THR A 67 -31.12 -20.40 -5.99
C THR A 67 -29.62 -20.35 -5.70
N THR A 68 -29.03 -19.16 -5.73
CA THR A 68 -27.59 -18.98 -5.50
C THR A 68 -27.34 -18.66 -4.04
N LYS A 69 -26.26 -19.25 -3.49
CA LYS A 69 -25.79 -18.93 -2.14
C LYS A 69 -24.83 -17.74 -2.09
N ARG A 70 -24.63 -17.06 -3.21
CA ARG A 70 -23.72 -15.92 -3.33
C ARG A 70 -24.43 -14.75 -3.99
N ILE A 71 -24.29 -13.59 -3.34
CA ILE A 71 -24.71 -12.31 -3.90
C ILE A 71 -23.46 -11.49 -4.18
N ALA A 72 -23.35 -10.90 -5.36
CA ALA A 72 -22.28 -10.01 -5.75
C ALA A 72 -22.85 -8.60 -5.96
N VAL A 73 -22.23 -7.60 -5.36
CA VAL A 73 -22.58 -6.19 -5.55
C VAL A 73 -21.35 -5.46 -6.05
N GLU A 74 -21.44 -4.84 -7.21
CA GLU A 74 -20.36 -4.12 -7.87
C GLU A 74 -20.51 -2.61 -7.61
N PHE A 75 -19.41 -1.97 -7.24
CA PHE A 75 -19.32 -0.53 -6.97
C PHE A 75 -18.42 0.17 -8.00
N ASP A 76 -18.60 1.46 -8.15
CA ASP A 76 -17.79 2.32 -9.02
C ASP A 76 -16.39 2.55 -8.46
N GLU A 77 -16.19 2.39 -7.15
CA GLU A 77 -14.92 2.60 -6.46
C GLU A 77 -14.57 1.46 -5.48
N TYR A 78 -13.34 1.50 -4.93
CA TYR A 78 -12.93 0.57 -3.89
C TYR A 78 -13.50 0.99 -2.54
N ILE A 79 -14.27 0.11 -1.93
CA ILE A 79 -14.87 0.32 -0.62
C ILE A 79 -14.16 -0.47 0.47
N GLN A 80 -14.21 0.04 1.69
CA GLN A 80 -13.77 -0.66 2.90
C GLN A 80 -14.97 -0.94 3.78
N LEU A 81 -15.15 -2.20 4.14
CA LEU A 81 -16.21 -2.61 5.05
C LEU A 81 -15.77 -2.35 6.49
N LYS A 82 -16.51 -1.50 7.18
CA LYS A 82 -16.40 -1.31 8.63
C LYS A 82 -17.50 -2.10 9.31
N ASP A 83 -17.19 -2.72 10.47
CA ASP A 83 -18.18 -3.42 11.32
C ASP A 83 -19.11 -4.37 10.56
N GLN A 84 -18.54 -5.21 9.71
CA GLN A 84 -19.25 -6.10 8.75
C GLN A 84 -20.45 -6.85 9.32
N GLN A 85 -20.42 -7.21 10.60
CA GLN A 85 -21.50 -7.96 11.25
C GLN A 85 -22.64 -7.10 11.76
N LYS A 86 -22.44 -5.79 11.91
CA LYS A 86 -23.45 -4.87 12.42
C LYS A 86 -24.32 -4.25 11.33
N GLU A 87 -23.77 -4.17 10.12
CA GLU A 87 -24.39 -3.47 8.99
C GLU A 87 -25.22 -4.40 8.08
N LEU A 88 -25.10 -5.72 8.26
CA LEU A 88 -25.84 -6.70 7.45
C LEU A 88 -27.02 -7.26 8.25
N TYR A 89 -28.22 -6.97 7.79
CA TYR A 89 -29.44 -7.50 8.34
C TYR A 89 -30.07 -8.52 7.39
N THR A 90 -30.48 -9.67 7.93
CA THR A 90 -31.15 -10.71 7.17
C THR A 90 -32.54 -10.97 7.78
N SER A 91 -33.54 -11.12 6.92
CA SER A 91 -34.89 -11.47 7.31
C SER A 91 -35.35 -12.66 6.45
N PRO A 92 -35.72 -13.79 7.04
CA PRO A 92 -35.62 -14.14 8.45
C PRO A 92 -34.18 -14.24 8.96
N ALA A 93 -33.97 -14.18 10.28
CA ALA A 93 -32.67 -14.30 10.88
C ALA A 93 -32.02 -15.64 10.55
N MET A 94 -30.80 -15.61 10.02
CA MET A 94 -30.07 -16.81 9.65
C MET A 94 -29.36 -17.41 10.88
N LYS A 95 -29.25 -18.73 10.94
CA LYS A 95 -28.51 -19.44 11.99
C LYS A 95 -27.01 -19.16 11.95
N LYS A 96 -26.47 -18.91 10.76
CA LYS A 96 -25.08 -18.53 10.53
C LYS A 96 -25.06 -17.23 9.74
N ASN A 97 -24.33 -16.26 10.25
CA ASN A 97 -24.18 -14.99 9.54
C ASN A 97 -23.47 -15.20 8.19
N PRO A 98 -23.90 -14.53 7.13
CA PRO A 98 -23.25 -14.54 5.85
C PRO A 98 -21.80 -14.03 5.98
N THR A 99 -20.93 -14.51 5.12
CA THR A 99 -19.55 -14.02 5.07
C THR A 99 -19.45 -12.95 4.01
N LEU A 100 -18.92 -11.79 4.39
CA LEU A 100 -18.64 -10.68 3.48
C LEU A 100 -17.19 -10.75 3.02
N LEU A 101 -16.96 -10.68 1.72
CA LEU A 101 -15.64 -10.69 1.12
C LEU A 101 -15.55 -9.62 0.04
N MET A 102 -14.55 -8.75 0.16
CA MET A 102 -14.23 -7.78 -0.89
C MET A 102 -13.29 -8.39 -1.93
N ARG A 103 -13.65 -8.29 -3.19
CA ARG A 103 -12.80 -8.65 -4.33
C ARG A 103 -12.73 -7.49 -5.31
N GLY A 104 -11.69 -6.68 -5.19
CA GLY A 104 -11.60 -5.44 -5.96
C GLY A 104 -12.70 -4.46 -5.58
N LYS A 105 -13.53 -4.09 -6.54
CA LYS A 105 -14.70 -3.21 -6.37
C LYS A 105 -16.00 -3.99 -6.11
N THR A 106 -15.92 -5.30 -5.97
CA THR A 106 -17.10 -6.17 -5.80
C THR A 106 -17.17 -6.70 -4.37
N LEU A 107 -18.30 -6.49 -3.73
CA LEU A 107 -18.67 -7.12 -2.47
C LEU A 107 -19.35 -8.45 -2.75
N LEU A 108 -18.77 -9.53 -2.23
CA LEU A 108 -19.36 -10.88 -2.27
C LEU A 108 -19.95 -11.19 -0.90
N ILE A 109 -21.21 -11.60 -0.90
CA ILE A 109 -21.97 -12.02 0.29
C ILE A 109 -22.22 -13.52 0.14
N ASP A 110 -21.49 -14.34 0.88
CA ASP A 110 -21.63 -15.80 0.86
C ASP A 110 -22.58 -16.24 1.97
N ILE A 111 -23.72 -16.79 1.56
CA ILE A 111 -24.74 -17.35 2.45
C ILE A 111 -24.36 -18.79 2.76
N LYS A 112 -23.89 -19.03 4.00
CA LYS A 112 -23.46 -20.37 4.44
C LYS A 112 -24.56 -21.23 5.01
N ASP A 113 -25.77 -20.66 5.15
CA ASP A 113 -26.88 -21.39 5.72
C ASP A 113 -27.57 -22.23 4.63
N ASP A 114 -27.79 -23.50 4.93
CA ASP A 114 -28.55 -24.41 4.06
C ASP A 114 -30.06 -24.23 4.21
N SER A 115 -30.48 -23.35 5.09
CA SER A 115 -31.87 -23.13 5.44
C SER A 115 -32.51 -21.90 4.80
N LEU A 116 -32.28 -21.69 3.50
CA LEU A 116 -33.19 -20.84 2.74
C LEU A 116 -34.52 -21.62 2.66
N LEU A 117 -35.44 -21.26 3.51
CA LEU A 117 -36.74 -21.91 3.55
C LEU A 117 -37.52 -21.58 2.26
N PRO A 118 -38.12 -22.56 1.58
CA PRO A 118 -38.98 -22.29 0.43
C PRO A 118 -40.17 -21.43 0.86
N ASN A 119 -40.62 -20.56 -0.02
CA ASN A 119 -41.75 -19.64 0.21
C ASN A 119 -41.58 -18.64 1.37
N THR A 120 -40.34 -18.20 1.62
CA THR A 120 -40.07 -17.13 2.56
C THR A 120 -39.73 -15.86 1.78
N THR A 121 -40.45 -14.80 2.04
CA THR A 121 -40.20 -13.45 1.49
C THR A 121 -39.68 -12.53 2.58
#